data_0a24968c17ef7d90602f83332fd50431
#
_entry.id   0a24968c17ef7d90602f83332fd50431
#
_cell.length_a   1.000
_cell.length_b   1.000
_cell.length_c   1.000
_cell.angle_alpha   90.00
_cell.angle_beta   90.00
_cell.angle_gamma   90.00
#
_symmetry.space_group_name_H-M   'P 1'
#
loop_
_entity.id
_entity.type
_entity.pdbx_description
1 polymer ?
#
loop_
_entity_poly.entity_id
_entity_poly.type
_entity_poly.pdbx_seq_one_letter_code
_entity_poly.pdbx_strand_id
1 'polypeptide(L)'
;MDKQVEIITSVYAGRRFIRKFLENITAQTVFDRCELFLLGANSPDEEYESAVIREFQQNHENIRYEILTKDPGLYNCWNLMIQGSESEFITNANIDDRLHRESIERHLSLLQNEASIDVAYCVNYVSESHVDDVEDCPVELDLFPTAEFSLHALSHSNLPHNHPVWRRNLHEKFGYFSSEFVSGSDWEFWLRCAYGGAKMKLINDVLGFYYKNPKGISTDPENMSRNIIEVREIYERYRKIAKDMWRG
;
A
#
# COMPACT_ATOMS: atom_id res chain seq x y z
N MET A 1 -9.45 -6.72 21.90
CA MET A 1 -10.35 -6.83 20.71
C MET A 1 -9.56 -7.53 19.63
N ASP A 2 -10.22 -8.36 18.81
CA ASP A 2 -9.53 -9.00 17.70
C ASP A 2 -9.10 -7.94 16.68
N LYS A 3 -7.83 -7.98 16.29
CA LYS A 3 -7.29 -7.07 15.28
C LYS A 3 -7.85 -7.46 13.92
N GLN A 4 -8.49 -6.51 13.24
CA GLN A 4 -9.20 -6.75 12.00
C GLN A 4 -8.35 -6.41 10.78
N VAL A 5 -7.52 -5.37 10.90
CA VAL A 5 -6.66 -4.87 9.82
C VAL A 5 -5.21 -4.92 10.26
N GLU A 6 -4.35 -5.50 9.43
CA GLU A 6 -2.91 -5.35 9.57
C GLU A 6 -2.39 -4.28 8.61
N ILE A 7 -1.74 -3.27 9.14
CA ILE A 7 -1.06 -2.21 8.40
C ILE A 7 0.39 -2.66 8.24
N ILE A 8 0.79 -2.98 7.01
CA ILE A 8 2.16 -3.42 6.72
C ILE A 8 3.00 -2.25 6.22
N THR A 9 4.18 -2.08 6.81
CA THR A 9 5.08 -0.97 6.50
C THR A 9 6.54 -1.43 6.46
N SER A 10 7.19 -1.30 5.32
CA SER A 10 8.64 -1.45 5.23
C SER A 10 9.32 -0.15 5.63
N VAL A 11 10.31 -0.23 6.51
CA VAL A 11 11.07 0.92 7.03
C VAL A 11 12.48 0.89 6.46
N TYR A 12 12.82 1.90 5.63
CA TYR A 12 14.13 2.06 5.03
C TYR A 12 14.40 3.54 4.73
N ALA A 13 15.55 4.07 5.16
CA ALA A 13 15.96 5.47 4.99
C ALA A 13 14.85 6.48 5.40
N GLY A 14 14.14 6.15 6.49
CA GLY A 14 12.92 6.82 6.93
C GLY A 14 13.10 7.94 7.92
N ARG A 15 14.35 8.33 8.26
CA ARG A 15 14.65 9.33 9.30
C ARG A 15 13.81 10.60 9.21
N ARG A 16 13.54 11.06 7.99
CA ARG A 16 12.74 12.27 7.76
C ARG A 16 11.25 12.06 8.03
N PHE A 17 10.75 10.84 7.85
CA PHE A 17 9.31 10.57 7.74
C PHE A 17 8.74 9.82 8.93
N ILE A 18 9.53 8.93 9.55
CA ILE A 18 9.03 7.90 10.47
C ILE A 18 8.20 8.46 11.64
N ARG A 19 8.60 9.57 12.27
CA ARG A 19 7.85 10.15 13.39
C ARG A 19 6.47 10.63 12.95
N LYS A 20 6.41 11.44 11.88
CA LYS A 20 5.15 11.95 11.34
C LYS A 20 4.26 10.85 10.77
N PHE A 21 4.86 9.83 10.20
CA PHE A 21 4.15 8.62 9.79
C PHE A 21 3.46 7.94 10.98
N LEU A 22 4.18 7.69 12.07
CA LEU A 22 3.62 7.07 13.26
C LEU A 22 2.52 7.93 13.91
N GLU A 23 2.72 9.25 13.99
CA GLU A 23 1.68 10.19 14.45
C GLU A 23 0.41 10.07 13.58
N ASN A 24 0.54 10.01 12.26
CA ASN A 24 -0.57 9.91 11.32
C ASN A 24 -1.29 8.54 11.40
N ILE A 25 -0.55 7.44 11.48
CA ILE A 25 -1.14 6.09 11.56
C ILE A 25 -1.81 5.86 12.92
N THR A 26 -1.21 6.30 14.03
CA THR A 26 -1.81 6.13 15.37
C THR A 26 -3.03 7.04 15.60
N ALA A 27 -3.19 8.08 14.78
CA ALA A 27 -4.36 8.95 14.77
C ALA A 27 -5.55 8.42 13.95
N GLN A 28 -5.42 7.26 13.29
CA GLN A 28 -6.54 6.66 12.57
C GLN A 28 -7.70 6.35 13.52
N THR A 29 -8.94 6.68 13.14
CA THR A 29 -10.15 6.54 13.98
C THR A 29 -10.39 5.13 14.51
N VAL A 30 -9.86 4.12 13.81
CA VAL A 30 -10.00 2.70 14.16
C VAL A 30 -8.66 2.03 14.47
N PHE A 31 -7.65 2.80 14.89
CA PHE A 31 -6.31 2.26 15.14
C PHE A 31 -6.30 1.16 16.22
N ASP A 32 -7.21 1.21 17.17
CA ASP A 32 -7.42 0.17 18.20
C ASP A 32 -7.82 -1.20 17.60
N ARG A 33 -8.41 -1.20 16.40
CA ARG A 33 -8.79 -2.40 15.63
C ARG A 33 -7.69 -2.84 14.64
N CYS A 34 -6.59 -2.10 14.57
CA CYS A 34 -5.47 -2.39 13.68
C CYS A 34 -4.29 -3.00 14.44
N GLU A 35 -3.46 -3.74 13.73
CA GLU A 35 -2.09 -4.06 14.11
C GLU A 35 -1.16 -3.35 13.11
N LEU A 36 -0.22 -2.55 13.59
CA LEU A 36 0.80 -1.93 12.76
C LEU A 36 2.06 -2.79 12.80
N PHE A 37 2.37 -3.46 11.70
CA PHE A 37 3.60 -4.21 11.54
C PHE A 37 4.63 -3.42 10.74
N LEU A 38 5.68 -2.99 11.42
CA LEU A 38 6.83 -2.29 10.86
C LEU A 38 7.98 -3.29 10.68
N LEU A 39 8.53 -3.37 9.47
CA LEU A 39 9.66 -4.22 9.16
C LEU A 39 10.85 -3.39 8.69
N GLY A 40 11.86 -3.23 9.54
CA GLY A 40 13.13 -2.57 9.22
C GLY A 40 13.95 -3.44 8.25
N ALA A 41 14.31 -2.85 7.11
CA ALA A 41 14.98 -3.56 6.03
C ALA A 41 16.46 -3.18 5.93
N ASN A 42 17.25 -3.40 7.01
CA ASN A 42 18.66 -3.02 7.07
C ASN A 42 18.90 -1.56 6.66
N SER A 43 18.12 -0.66 7.28
CA SER A 43 18.11 0.76 6.96
C SER A 43 19.42 1.45 7.38
N PRO A 44 19.92 2.43 6.60
CA PRO A 44 21.03 3.28 7.03
C PRO A 44 20.66 4.17 8.24
N ASP A 45 19.38 4.36 8.52
CA ASP A 45 18.83 5.16 9.62
C ASP A 45 18.30 4.32 10.78
N GLU A 46 18.57 3.00 10.81
CA GLU A 46 17.97 2.00 11.72
C GLU A 46 18.00 2.42 13.20
N GLU A 47 19.11 3.00 13.68
CA GLU A 47 19.22 3.42 15.08
C GLU A 47 18.17 4.48 15.43
N TYR A 48 18.02 5.49 14.58
CA TYR A 48 17.04 6.56 14.77
C TYR A 48 15.61 6.05 14.62
N GLU A 49 15.33 5.29 13.56
CA GLU A 49 14.03 4.70 13.28
C GLU A 49 13.58 3.82 14.45
N SER A 50 14.46 2.93 14.91
CA SER A 50 14.20 2.06 16.06
C SER A 50 13.90 2.82 17.34
N ALA A 51 14.65 3.92 17.62
CA ALA A 51 14.40 4.75 18.80
C ALA A 51 13.01 5.38 18.75
N VAL A 52 12.62 5.94 17.59
CA VAL A 52 11.30 6.55 17.41
C VAL A 52 10.18 5.51 17.51
N ILE A 53 10.33 4.35 16.85
CA ILE A 53 9.30 3.31 16.87
C ILE A 53 9.09 2.79 18.31
N ARG A 54 10.17 2.53 19.06
CA ARG A 54 10.07 2.08 20.46
C ARG A 54 9.40 3.10 21.38
N GLU A 55 9.55 4.40 21.12
CA GLU A 55 8.82 5.44 21.84
C GLU A 55 7.31 5.28 21.66
N PHE A 56 6.83 5.04 20.42
CA PHE A 56 5.42 4.82 20.14
C PHE A 56 4.90 3.49 20.71
N GLN A 57 5.71 2.43 20.71
CA GLN A 57 5.35 1.15 21.32
C GLN A 57 5.07 1.25 22.82
N GLN A 58 5.61 2.24 23.53
CA GLN A 58 5.30 2.46 24.94
C GLN A 58 3.83 2.83 25.21
N ASN A 59 3.17 3.43 24.21
CA ASN A 59 1.80 3.90 24.30
C ASN A 59 0.82 3.07 23.45
N HIS A 60 1.32 2.18 22.58
CA HIS A 60 0.53 1.42 21.61
C HIS A 60 0.99 -0.03 21.54
N GLU A 61 0.29 -0.92 22.24
CA GLU A 61 0.61 -2.36 22.29
C GLU A 61 0.42 -3.07 20.93
N ASN A 62 -0.32 -2.44 20.02
CA ASN A 62 -0.62 -2.94 18.68
C ASN A 62 0.40 -2.50 17.62
N ILE A 63 1.58 -2.06 18.02
CA ILE A 63 2.71 -1.80 17.13
C ILE A 63 3.73 -2.92 17.28
N ARG A 64 3.88 -3.71 16.23
CA ARG A 64 4.90 -4.74 16.08
C ARG A 64 6.06 -4.18 15.27
N TYR A 65 7.30 -4.41 15.72
CA TYR A 65 8.50 -3.99 15.00
C TYR A 65 9.54 -5.10 14.98
N GLU A 66 10.00 -5.44 13.78
CA GLU A 66 11.07 -6.40 13.55
C GLU A 66 12.12 -5.81 12.61
N ILE A 67 13.35 -6.31 12.67
CA ILE A 67 14.49 -5.81 11.88
C ILE A 67 15.11 -6.99 11.13
N LEU A 68 15.30 -6.80 9.84
CA LEU A 68 16.02 -7.74 8.98
C LEU A 68 17.49 -7.34 8.86
N THR A 69 18.37 -8.31 8.84
CA THR A 69 19.82 -8.10 8.65
C THR A 69 20.22 -7.78 7.21
N LYS A 70 19.29 -7.94 6.27
CA LYS A 70 19.46 -7.63 4.84
C LYS A 70 18.16 -7.06 4.30
N ASP A 71 18.25 -6.14 3.36
CA ASP A 71 17.10 -5.65 2.62
C ASP A 71 16.72 -6.67 1.52
N PRO A 72 15.54 -7.31 1.60
CA PRO A 72 15.06 -8.20 0.56
C PRO A 72 14.27 -7.46 -0.54
N GLY A 73 14.10 -6.15 -0.43
CA GLY A 73 13.25 -5.30 -1.26
C GLY A 73 11.81 -5.18 -0.75
N LEU A 74 11.14 -4.10 -1.16
CA LEU A 74 9.83 -3.67 -0.66
C LEU A 74 8.79 -4.79 -0.62
N TYR A 75 8.54 -5.43 -1.76
CA TYR A 75 7.48 -6.44 -1.86
C TYR A 75 7.79 -7.73 -1.11
N ASN A 76 9.07 -8.08 -0.97
CA ASN A 76 9.45 -9.21 -0.12
C ASN A 76 9.25 -8.88 1.37
N CYS A 77 9.49 -7.64 1.80
CA CYS A 77 9.12 -7.19 3.14
C CYS A 77 7.61 -7.31 3.37
N TRP A 78 6.79 -6.83 2.42
CA TRP A 78 5.33 -6.97 2.51
C TRP A 78 4.90 -8.44 2.55
N ASN A 79 5.46 -9.29 1.71
CA ASN A 79 5.15 -10.71 1.69
C ASN A 79 5.46 -11.39 3.04
N LEU A 80 6.59 -11.07 3.68
CA LEU A 80 6.94 -11.59 5.00
C LEU A 80 5.91 -11.18 6.06
N MET A 81 5.50 -9.91 6.06
CA MET A 81 4.49 -9.41 7.00
C MET A 81 3.12 -10.07 6.77
N ILE A 82 2.67 -10.19 5.52
CA ILE A 82 1.40 -10.82 5.16
C ILE A 82 1.37 -12.30 5.53
N GLN A 83 2.50 -13.02 5.35
CA GLN A 83 2.60 -14.44 5.73
C GLN A 83 2.46 -14.67 7.23
N GLY A 84 2.87 -13.69 8.04
CA GLY A 84 2.75 -13.72 9.50
C GLY A 84 1.43 -13.14 10.03
N SER A 85 0.55 -12.63 9.16
CA SER A 85 -0.69 -11.98 9.55
C SER A 85 -1.83 -12.98 9.79
N GLU A 86 -2.60 -12.74 10.86
CA GLU A 86 -3.87 -13.42 11.14
C GLU A 86 -5.08 -12.51 10.88
N SER A 87 -4.87 -11.23 10.59
CA SER A 87 -5.93 -10.26 10.32
C SER A 87 -6.75 -10.63 9.08
N GLU A 88 -8.05 -10.31 9.09
CA GLU A 88 -8.93 -10.54 7.93
C GLU A 88 -8.57 -9.62 6.76
N PHE A 89 -8.18 -8.39 7.07
CA PHE A 89 -7.85 -7.36 6.09
C PHE A 89 -6.41 -6.90 6.22
N ILE A 90 -5.83 -6.51 5.11
CA ILE A 90 -4.47 -5.95 5.02
C ILE A 90 -4.56 -4.57 4.35
N THR A 91 -3.68 -3.67 4.76
CA THR A 91 -3.36 -2.44 4.04
C THR A 91 -1.86 -2.19 4.09
N ASN A 92 -1.30 -1.63 3.03
CA ASN A 92 0.05 -1.09 3.08
C ASN A 92 0.01 0.41 3.42
N ALA A 93 1.02 0.87 4.13
CA ALA A 93 1.25 2.29 4.34
C ALA A 93 2.75 2.58 4.21
N ASN A 94 3.12 3.42 3.24
CA ASN A 94 4.51 3.82 3.06
C ASN A 94 4.86 4.96 4.02
N ILE A 95 6.09 4.98 4.53
CA ILE A 95 6.52 5.95 5.56
C ILE A 95 6.51 7.41 5.09
N ASP A 96 6.58 7.64 3.80
CA ASP A 96 6.58 8.97 3.18
C ASP A 96 5.20 9.44 2.69
N ASP A 97 4.18 8.58 2.76
CA ASP A 97 2.79 8.90 2.44
C ASP A 97 1.98 9.25 3.71
N ARG A 98 0.77 9.75 3.53
CA ARG A 98 -0.16 10.07 4.63
C ARG A 98 -1.56 9.56 4.35
N LEU A 99 -2.25 9.13 5.39
CA LEU A 99 -3.64 8.73 5.34
C LEU A 99 -4.51 9.80 6.01
N HIS A 100 -5.68 10.08 5.41
CA HIS A 100 -6.73 10.81 6.10
C HIS A 100 -7.14 10.03 7.36
N ARG A 101 -7.47 10.71 8.45
CA ARG A 101 -7.77 10.08 9.75
C ARG A 101 -8.85 8.99 9.70
N GLU A 102 -9.79 9.07 8.76
CA GLU A 102 -10.88 8.10 8.57
C GLU A 102 -10.58 7.07 7.47
N SER A 103 -9.37 7.09 6.88
CA SER A 103 -9.08 6.26 5.71
C SER A 103 -9.35 4.77 5.97
N ILE A 104 -8.73 4.19 6.99
CA ILE A 104 -8.88 2.76 7.29
C ILE A 104 -10.33 2.43 7.65
N GLU A 105 -11.01 3.28 8.42
CA GLU A 105 -12.41 3.09 8.81
C GLU A 105 -13.34 3.03 7.60
N ARG A 106 -13.17 3.95 6.64
CA ARG A 106 -13.99 4.02 5.42
C ARG A 106 -13.81 2.78 4.54
N HIS A 107 -12.56 2.37 4.33
CA HIS A 107 -12.23 1.16 3.57
C HIS A 107 -12.78 -0.10 4.26
N LEU A 108 -12.56 -0.23 5.56
CA LEU A 108 -13.03 -1.35 6.35
C LEU A 108 -14.56 -1.44 6.34
N SER A 109 -15.25 -0.30 6.52
CA SER A 109 -16.72 -0.23 6.49
C SER A 109 -17.27 -0.70 5.14
N LEU A 110 -16.65 -0.30 4.02
CA LEU A 110 -17.04 -0.77 2.69
C LEU A 110 -16.90 -2.28 2.58
N LEU A 111 -15.73 -2.84 2.94
CA LEU A 111 -15.48 -4.27 2.81
C LEU A 111 -16.34 -5.13 3.74
N GLN A 112 -16.68 -4.63 4.93
CA GLN A 112 -17.57 -5.32 5.86
C GLN A 112 -19.02 -5.32 5.39
N ASN A 113 -19.49 -4.22 4.78
CA ASN A 113 -20.85 -4.11 4.27
C ASN A 113 -21.05 -4.80 2.91
N GLU A 114 -19.99 -4.98 2.12
CA GLU A 114 -20.05 -5.55 0.78
C GLU A 114 -19.13 -6.78 0.66
N ALA A 115 -19.61 -7.93 1.11
CA ALA A 115 -18.83 -9.18 1.13
C ALA A 115 -18.36 -9.65 -0.25
N SER A 116 -18.94 -9.14 -1.33
CA SER A 116 -18.55 -9.44 -2.70
C SER A 116 -17.36 -8.61 -3.21
N ILE A 117 -16.92 -7.60 -2.44
CA ILE A 117 -15.77 -6.76 -2.76
C ILE A 117 -14.54 -7.30 -2.03
N ASP A 118 -13.46 -7.46 -2.76
CA ASP A 118 -12.20 -8.00 -2.26
C ASP A 118 -11.17 -6.90 -1.95
N VAL A 119 -11.21 -5.77 -2.69
CA VAL A 119 -10.28 -4.64 -2.56
C VAL A 119 -11.07 -3.34 -2.56
N ALA A 120 -10.88 -2.51 -1.53
CA ALA A 120 -11.34 -1.13 -1.48
C ALA A 120 -10.16 -0.19 -1.71
N TYR A 121 -10.34 0.84 -2.53
CA TYR A 121 -9.33 1.85 -2.80
C TYR A 121 -9.98 3.23 -2.89
N CYS A 122 -9.20 4.30 -2.83
CA CYS A 122 -9.70 5.65 -2.73
C CYS A 122 -9.01 6.62 -3.69
N VAL A 123 -9.49 7.86 -3.72
CA VAL A 123 -8.79 8.98 -4.37
C VAL A 123 -7.67 9.46 -3.45
N ASN A 124 -6.53 9.84 -4.03
CA ASN A 124 -5.39 10.37 -3.31
C ASN A 124 -4.96 11.71 -3.88
N TYR A 125 -4.58 12.64 -3.02
CA TYR A 125 -3.76 13.76 -3.45
C TYR A 125 -2.38 13.27 -3.90
N VAL A 126 -1.76 14.01 -4.80
CA VAL A 126 -0.40 13.74 -5.26
C VAL A 126 0.41 15.03 -5.35
N SER A 127 1.65 15.03 -4.84
CA SER A 127 2.53 16.20 -4.89
C SER A 127 4.01 15.80 -4.85
N GLU A 128 4.85 16.68 -5.38
CA GLU A 128 6.30 16.66 -5.22
C GLU A 128 6.76 17.37 -3.94
N SER A 129 5.85 18.06 -3.26
CA SER A 129 6.06 18.66 -1.94
C SER A 129 5.42 17.79 -0.88
N HIS A 130 6.21 17.38 0.13
CA HIS A 130 5.72 16.56 1.22
C HIS A 130 4.82 17.38 2.17
N VAL A 131 3.74 16.78 2.65
CA VAL A 131 2.88 17.31 3.71
C VAL A 131 2.93 16.40 4.92
N ASP A 132 2.66 16.95 6.09
CA ASP A 132 2.64 16.17 7.34
C ASP A 132 1.26 15.59 7.65
N ASP A 133 0.19 16.21 7.14
CA ASP A 133 -1.18 15.74 7.30
C ASP A 133 -1.98 15.95 5.99
N VAL A 134 -2.91 15.03 5.70
CA VAL A 134 -3.82 15.12 4.54
C VAL A 134 -4.82 16.26 4.71
N GLU A 135 -5.24 16.54 5.94
CA GLU A 135 -6.17 17.63 6.26
C GLU A 135 -5.54 19.01 6.01
N ASP A 136 -4.23 19.12 6.02
CA ASP A 136 -3.46 20.33 5.73
C ASP A 136 -3.17 20.51 4.22
N CYS A 137 -3.60 19.56 3.38
CA CYS A 137 -3.37 19.64 1.94
C CYS A 137 -4.13 20.81 1.33
N PRO A 138 -3.46 21.68 0.52
CA PRO A 138 -4.15 22.68 -0.27
C PRO A 138 -5.18 22.04 -1.21
N VAL A 139 -6.35 22.67 -1.34
CA VAL A 139 -7.46 22.17 -2.19
C VAL A 139 -7.04 22.11 -3.68
N GLU A 140 -6.00 22.86 -4.07
CA GLU A 140 -5.47 22.93 -5.43
C GLU A 140 -4.49 21.80 -5.75
N LEU A 141 -4.22 20.86 -4.83
CA LEU A 141 -3.34 19.72 -5.13
C LEU A 141 -3.93 18.84 -6.23
N ASP A 142 -3.05 18.34 -7.08
CA ASP A 142 -3.42 17.37 -8.09
C ASP A 142 -3.94 16.07 -7.43
N LEU A 143 -4.89 15.43 -8.10
CA LEU A 143 -5.36 14.11 -7.74
C LEU A 143 -4.58 13.06 -8.52
N PHE A 144 -4.24 11.96 -7.86
CA PHE A 144 -3.71 10.80 -8.56
C PHE A 144 -4.79 10.26 -9.52
N PRO A 145 -4.45 9.97 -10.79
CA PRO A 145 -5.41 9.47 -11.76
C PRO A 145 -6.06 8.17 -11.29
N THR A 146 -7.32 8.25 -10.91
CA THR A 146 -8.11 7.15 -10.36
C THR A 146 -9.42 7.03 -11.14
N ALA A 147 -9.95 5.82 -11.27
CA ALA A 147 -11.20 5.53 -11.96
C ALA A 147 -11.97 4.41 -11.26
N GLU A 148 -13.27 4.29 -11.55
CA GLU A 148 -14.06 3.13 -11.18
C GLU A 148 -13.43 1.84 -11.74
N PHE A 149 -13.51 0.78 -10.95
CA PHE A 149 -12.93 -0.50 -11.34
C PHE A 149 -13.57 -1.08 -12.59
N SER A 150 -12.72 -1.39 -13.54
CA SER A 150 -12.97 -2.33 -14.62
C SER A 150 -11.65 -3.01 -15.00
N LEU A 151 -11.71 -4.20 -15.60
CA LEU A 151 -10.49 -4.86 -16.10
C LEU A 151 -9.76 -3.98 -17.11
N HIS A 152 -10.50 -3.23 -17.93
CA HIS A 152 -9.92 -2.29 -18.88
C HIS A 152 -9.17 -1.15 -18.17
N ALA A 153 -9.80 -0.47 -17.23
CA ALA A 153 -9.17 0.61 -16.48
C ALA A 153 -7.93 0.13 -15.72
N LEU A 154 -8.04 -1.00 -15.00
CA LEU A 154 -6.93 -1.59 -14.26
C LEU A 154 -5.78 -2.01 -15.17
N SER A 155 -6.05 -2.48 -16.40
CA SER A 155 -4.99 -2.87 -17.35
C SER A 155 -4.19 -1.69 -17.90
N HIS A 156 -4.64 -0.45 -17.69
CA HIS A 156 -3.98 0.77 -18.15
C HIS A 156 -3.43 1.62 -16.99
N SER A 157 -3.89 1.40 -15.77
CA SER A 157 -3.45 2.14 -14.59
C SER A 157 -3.58 1.29 -13.34
N ASN A 158 -2.64 1.43 -12.42
CA ASN A 158 -2.72 0.83 -11.09
C ASN A 158 -3.80 1.54 -10.26
N LEU A 159 -5.06 1.09 -10.33
CA LEU A 159 -6.18 1.75 -9.67
C LEU A 159 -6.09 1.76 -8.14
N PRO A 160 -5.71 0.63 -7.47
CA PRO A 160 -5.55 0.63 -6.02
C PRO A 160 -4.34 1.41 -5.52
N HIS A 161 -3.43 1.76 -6.36
CA HIS A 161 -2.13 2.42 -6.25
C HIS A 161 -1.63 2.64 -4.81
N ASN A 162 -2.30 3.50 -4.01
CA ASN A 162 -1.83 3.90 -2.70
C ASN A 162 -2.87 3.60 -1.62
N HIS A 163 -2.47 2.97 -0.53
CA HIS A 163 -3.29 2.64 0.65
C HIS A 163 -4.59 1.85 0.39
N PRO A 164 -4.67 0.89 -0.55
CA PRO A 164 -5.85 0.04 -0.62
C PRO A 164 -5.99 -0.79 0.66
N VAL A 165 -7.22 -1.15 1.01
CA VAL A 165 -7.47 -2.21 2.00
C VAL A 165 -8.04 -3.41 1.26
N TRP A 166 -7.50 -4.59 1.53
CA TRP A 166 -7.94 -5.81 0.85
C TRP A 166 -8.11 -7.00 1.77
N ARG A 167 -8.88 -7.99 1.33
CA ARG A 167 -9.03 -9.26 2.05
C ARG A 167 -7.76 -10.08 1.97
N ARG A 168 -7.19 -10.49 3.11
CA ARG A 168 -5.97 -11.29 3.17
C ARG A 168 -6.08 -12.60 2.37
N ASN A 169 -7.28 -13.19 2.29
CA ASN A 169 -7.48 -14.43 1.55
C ASN A 169 -7.19 -14.34 0.03
N LEU A 170 -7.01 -13.15 -0.51
CA LEU A 170 -6.51 -12.99 -1.89
C LEU A 170 -5.12 -13.61 -2.05
N HIS A 171 -4.28 -13.56 -1.00
CA HIS A 171 -2.95 -14.17 -1.04
C HIS A 171 -3.01 -15.70 -0.99
N GLU A 172 -4.02 -16.27 -0.36
CA GLU A 172 -4.26 -17.71 -0.39
C GLU A 172 -4.71 -18.19 -1.77
N LYS A 173 -5.53 -17.37 -2.45
CA LYS A 173 -6.09 -17.69 -3.77
C LYS A 173 -5.13 -17.43 -4.92
N PHE A 174 -4.39 -16.33 -4.85
CA PHE A 174 -3.63 -15.81 -5.99
C PHE A 174 -2.12 -15.70 -5.71
N GLY A 175 -1.64 -16.10 -4.54
CA GLY A 175 -0.24 -16.00 -4.14
C GLY A 175 0.13 -14.58 -3.68
N TYR A 176 1.42 -14.35 -3.50
CA TYR A 176 1.97 -13.13 -2.94
C TYR A 176 2.42 -12.16 -4.04
N PHE A 177 2.88 -10.97 -3.64
CA PHE A 177 3.52 -10.03 -4.56
C PHE A 177 4.74 -10.67 -5.25
N SER A 178 4.88 -10.48 -6.56
CA SER A 178 5.95 -11.10 -7.33
C SER A 178 7.31 -10.47 -7.00
N SER A 179 8.34 -11.29 -6.85
CA SER A 179 9.73 -10.81 -6.74
C SER A 179 10.37 -10.47 -8.09
N GLU A 180 9.66 -10.69 -9.21
CA GLU A 180 10.15 -10.34 -10.55
C GLU A 180 10.21 -8.82 -10.77
N PHE A 181 9.32 -8.07 -10.08
CA PHE A 181 9.18 -6.63 -10.25
C PHE A 181 9.62 -5.89 -8.98
N VAL A 182 10.32 -4.78 -9.15
CA VAL A 182 10.82 -3.95 -8.05
C VAL A 182 9.86 -2.81 -7.72
N SER A 183 9.16 -2.26 -8.73
CA SER A 183 8.24 -1.13 -8.58
C SER A 183 6.81 -1.42 -9.01
N GLY A 184 6.56 -2.45 -9.81
CA GLY A 184 5.26 -2.75 -10.41
C GLY A 184 4.56 -3.99 -9.85
N SER A 185 5.09 -4.62 -8.80
CA SER A 185 4.56 -5.89 -8.30
C SER A 185 3.17 -5.78 -7.69
N ASP A 186 2.81 -4.64 -7.11
CA ASP A 186 1.46 -4.37 -6.63
C ASP A 186 0.46 -4.31 -7.80
N TRP A 187 0.77 -3.61 -8.88
CA TRP A 187 -0.08 -3.57 -10.06
C TRP A 187 -0.23 -4.94 -10.71
N GLU A 188 0.85 -5.72 -10.80
CA GLU A 188 0.81 -7.11 -11.26
C GLU A 188 -0.13 -7.95 -10.39
N PHE A 189 -0.02 -7.83 -9.07
CA PHE A 189 -0.88 -8.56 -8.13
C PHE A 189 -2.36 -8.20 -8.31
N TRP A 190 -2.69 -6.93 -8.43
CA TRP A 190 -4.07 -6.49 -8.65
C TRP A 190 -4.63 -7.02 -9.97
N LEU A 191 -3.84 -7.01 -11.04
CA LEU A 191 -4.23 -7.59 -12.32
C LEU A 191 -4.47 -9.10 -12.20
N ARG A 192 -3.58 -9.83 -11.55
CA ARG A 192 -3.70 -11.27 -11.30
C ARG A 192 -4.97 -11.60 -10.52
N CYS A 193 -5.24 -10.86 -9.45
CA CYS A 193 -6.47 -11.01 -8.68
C CYS A 193 -7.72 -10.71 -9.51
N ALA A 194 -7.73 -9.61 -10.25
CA ALA A 194 -8.87 -9.17 -11.05
C ALA A 194 -9.20 -10.15 -12.21
N TYR A 195 -8.17 -10.64 -12.92
CA TYR A 195 -8.34 -11.67 -13.93
C TYR A 195 -8.78 -13.02 -13.33
N GLY A 196 -8.47 -13.27 -12.06
CA GLY A 196 -8.97 -14.41 -11.28
C GLY A 196 -10.39 -14.21 -10.70
N GLY A 197 -11.04 -13.07 -10.99
CA GLY A 197 -12.42 -12.79 -10.59
C GLY A 197 -12.58 -11.93 -9.33
N ALA A 198 -11.50 -11.45 -8.73
CA ALA A 198 -11.57 -10.51 -7.60
C ALA A 198 -12.21 -9.18 -8.02
N LYS A 199 -13.00 -8.60 -7.12
CA LYS A 199 -13.71 -7.35 -7.36
C LYS A 199 -13.14 -6.23 -6.51
N MET A 200 -13.02 -5.06 -7.13
CA MET A 200 -12.48 -3.87 -6.48
C MET A 200 -13.51 -2.75 -6.52
N LYS A 201 -13.49 -1.88 -5.53
CA LYS A 201 -14.43 -0.76 -5.45
C LYS A 201 -13.73 0.53 -5.01
N LEU A 202 -14.02 1.61 -5.75
CA LEU A 202 -13.56 2.95 -5.45
C LEU A 202 -14.41 3.57 -4.33
N ILE A 203 -13.76 4.15 -3.34
CA ILE A 203 -14.33 5.15 -2.44
C ILE A 203 -14.00 6.51 -3.05
N ASN A 204 -15.01 7.21 -3.55
CA ASN A 204 -14.83 8.48 -4.26
C ASN A 204 -14.62 9.67 -3.30
N ASP A 205 -13.83 9.45 -2.25
CA ASP A 205 -13.37 10.45 -1.30
C ASP A 205 -11.85 10.50 -1.32
N VAL A 206 -11.28 11.69 -1.07
CA VAL A 206 -9.83 11.83 -0.92
C VAL A 206 -9.45 11.35 0.48
N LEU A 207 -8.83 10.18 0.55
CA LEU A 207 -8.49 9.53 1.83
C LEU A 207 -6.98 9.30 2.02
N GLY A 208 -6.15 9.80 1.11
CA GLY A 208 -4.71 9.70 1.24
C GLY A 208 -3.95 10.77 0.47
N PHE A 209 -2.66 10.81 0.72
CA PHE A 209 -1.69 11.68 0.08
C PHE A 209 -0.49 10.86 -0.35
N TYR A 210 -0.19 10.90 -1.64
CA TYR A 210 0.96 10.28 -2.26
C TYR A 210 2.07 11.31 -2.49
N TYR A 211 3.20 11.11 -1.83
CA TYR A 211 4.38 11.92 -2.05
C TYR A 211 5.23 11.36 -3.21
N LYS A 212 5.37 12.13 -4.29
CA LYS A 212 6.33 11.82 -5.34
C LYS A 212 7.75 12.04 -4.84
N ASN A 213 8.19 11.17 -3.94
CA ASN A 213 9.51 11.23 -3.35
C ASN A 213 10.58 11.06 -4.45
N PRO A 214 11.48 12.05 -4.65
CA PRO A 214 12.49 11.96 -5.70
C PRO A 214 13.53 10.84 -5.50
N LYS A 215 13.52 10.19 -4.33
CA LYS A 215 14.31 8.99 -4.00
C LYS A 215 13.45 7.74 -3.82
N GLY A 216 12.19 7.80 -4.19
CA GLY A 216 11.26 6.66 -4.13
C GLY A 216 11.56 5.61 -5.20
N ILE A 217 11.21 4.37 -4.95
CA ILE A 217 11.49 3.24 -5.85
C ILE A 217 10.92 3.49 -7.25
N SER A 218 9.70 4.04 -7.34
CA SER A 218 9.00 4.30 -8.60
C SER A 218 9.26 5.68 -9.19
N THR A 219 9.82 6.62 -8.44
CA THR A 219 9.93 8.03 -8.79
C THR A 219 11.36 8.53 -8.97
N ASP A 220 12.36 7.78 -8.45
CA ASP A 220 13.77 8.12 -8.63
C ASP A 220 14.14 8.02 -10.12
N PRO A 221 14.71 9.09 -10.72
CA PRO A 221 15.15 9.10 -12.11
C PRO A 221 16.13 7.97 -12.46
N GLU A 222 16.96 7.51 -11.53
CA GLU A 222 17.87 6.39 -11.73
C GLU A 222 17.13 5.06 -11.97
N ASN A 223 15.92 4.92 -11.43
CA ASN A 223 15.07 3.75 -11.59
C ASN A 223 14.15 3.82 -12.82
N MET A 224 14.01 4.98 -13.45
CA MET A 224 13.00 5.22 -14.50
C MET A 224 13.06 4.21 -15.65
N SER A 225 14.25 3.89 -16.14
CA SER A 225 14.39 2.92 -17.24
C SER A 225 13.87 1.53 -16.87
N ARG A 226 14.16 1.07 -15.67
CA ARG A 226 13.64 -0.21 -15.14
C ARG A 226 12.13 -0.14 -14.97
N ASN A 227 11.61 0.92 -14.38
CA ASN A 227 10.18 1.08 -14.15
C ASN A 227 9.36 1.06 -15.46
N ILE A 228 9.87 1.68 -16.52
CA ILE A 228 9.25 1.63 -17.86
C ILE A 228 9.23 0.21 -18.41
N ILE A 229 10.32 -0.55 -18.22
CA ILE A 229 10.39 -1.94 -18.67
C ILE A 229 9.38 -2.79 -17.90
N GLU A 230 9.33 -2.70 -16.57
CA GLU A 230 8.38 -3.43 -15.73
C GLU A 230 6.92 -3.14 -16.10
N VAL A 231 6.55 -1.86 -16.24
CA VAL A 231 5.21 -1.45 -16.67
C VAL A 231 4.86 -2.06 -18.04
N ARG A 232 5.79 -2.06 -18.99
CA ARG A 232 5.58 -2.64 -20.31
C ARG A 232 5.39 -4.16 -20.24
N GLU A 233 6.22 -4.86 -19.47
CA GLU A 233 6.14 -6.31 -19.31
C GLU A 233 4.82 -6.74 -18.67
N ILE A 234 4.39 -6.05 -17.62
CA ILE A 234 3.10 -6.28 -16.96
C ILE A 234 1.96 -6.06 -17.96
N TYR A 235 1.96 -4.91 -18.66
CA TYR A 235 0.93 -4.60 -19.65
C TYR A 235 0.84 -5.67 -20.75
N GLU A 236 1.95 -6.07 -21.35
CA GLU A 236 1.95 -7.07 -22.43
C GLU A 236 1.53 -8.47 -21.93
N ARG A 237 1.93 -8.86 -20.71
CA ARG A 237 1.51 -10.11 -20.06
C ARG A 237 0.00 -10.17 -19.96
N TYR A 238 -0.66 -9.17 -19.41
CA TYR A 238 -2.10 -9.17 -19.16
C TYR A 238 -2.93 -8.86 -20.41
N ARG A 239 -2.39 -8.09 -21.36
CA ARG A 239 -2.99 -7.91 -22.68
C ARG A 239 -3.08 -9.24 -23.45
N LYS A 240 -2.08 -10.11 -23.32
CA LYS A 240 -2.12 -11.45 -23.92
C LYS A 240 -3.19 -12.32 -23.27
N ILE A 241 -3.24 -12.36 -21.93
CA ILE A 241 -4.27 -13.08 -21.17
C ILE A 241 -5.67 -12.61 -21.59
N ALA A 242 -5.91 -11.31 -21.66
CA ALA A 242 -7.17 -10.74 -22.12
C ALA A 242 -7.58 -11.27 -23.50
N LYS A 243 -6.66 -11.26 -24.47
CA LYS A 243 -6.93 -11.76 -25.83
C LYS A 243 -7.28 -13.25 -25.86
N ASP A 244 -6.63 -14.06 -25.03
CA ASP A 244 -6.87 -15.49 -24.98
C ASP A 244 -8.23 -15.80 -24.35
N MET A 245 -8.66 -15.04 -23.33
CA MET A 245 -9.99 -15.15 -22.72
C MET A 245 -11.15 -14.79 -23.68
N TRP A 246 -10.92 -13.88 -24.65
CA TRP A 246 -11.94 -13.47 -25.63
C TRP A 246 -12.04 -14.42 -26.84
N ARG A 247 -11.13 -15.39 -26.96
CA ARG A 247 -11.09 -16.35 -28.06
C ARG A 247 -11.60 -17.76 -27.70
N GLY A 248 -11.82 -18.03 -26.43
CA GLY A 248 -12.39 -19.27 -25.90
C GLY A 248 -13.85 -19.12 -25.53
#